data_79d7632c7938e2432e6d4e35f53ca544
#
_entry.id   79d7632c7938e2432e6d4e35f53ca544
#
_cell.length_a   1.000
_cell.length_b   1.000
_cell.length_c   1.000
_cell.angle_alpha   90.00
_cell.angle_beta   90.00
_cell.angle_gamma   90.00
#
_symmetry.space_group_name_H-M   'P 1'
#
loop_
_entity.id
_entity.type
_entity.pdbx_description
1 polymer ?
#
loop_
_entity_poly.entity_id
_entity_poly.type
_entity_poly.pdbx_seq_one_letter_code
_entity_poly.pdbx_strand_id
1 'polypeptide(L)'
;YYLRNVTWVGNTIYASDWLNEQLRMKKGDVYNQKLMTERLTGDEDAIGNYYYNKGYVFYNLDPVEVNIDGDSIDLEMRIQEGPQASISKVRINGNDRLYENVVRRELRTKPGDLFSKEALERSYREIAQMGHFNPENIQPDVQPDPTNGTVDINWNLESKANDQVEFSAGWGQTGVIGKLSLKFTNFSMANLFHKSDNYRGFLPQGDGQTLTISGQTNGSYYQSYSVSFFDPWFGGKRPNSFSVSAFYSIQTDISSNYYNSAYMNNYYNYYSGYGNYYGGYNNYESYYDPDKSIQMYGASIGWGKRLRWPDDYFTLSAELSYQRFILKDWSYLYIKLNNGEYMSTGNCNNLSLNLTLARNSTDNPIFPRRGSEFSASVQLTPPYSLFSNKDYSVYGKDDYDEAASMFNWIEYHKWKFKSKTYTALTGGQKCPVIMTRAEFGLLGHYNKYKKSPFETFYMGGDGMTGYSTSYASETIALRGYENGSLTPYGSEGYAYVRLGAELRYPLMLENSTSIYALGFIEGGNAWTDVSKFNPFQLKRSAGVGVRIFLPMIGMMGIDWAYGFDKINGSSRYSGSQFHFILGQEF
;
A
#
# COMPACT_ATOMS: atom_id res chain seq x y z
N TYR A 1 -12.48 -8.24 -47.23
CA TYR A 1 -11.28 -7.94 -48.00
C TYR A 1 -10.05 -8.45 -47.26
N TYR A 2 -9.02 -8.86 -48.04
CA TYR A 2 -7.70 -9.25 -47.52
C TYR A 2 -6.69 -8.14 -47.83
N LEU A 3 -5.79 -7.87 -46.90
CA LEU A 3 -4.74 -6.89 -47.11
C LEU A 3 -3.70 -7.42 -48.08
N ARG A 4 -3.55 -6.77 -49.24
CA ARG A 4 -2.59 -7.17 -50.26
C ARG A 4 -1.27 -6.44 -50.11
N ASN A 5 -1.32 -5.12 -49.92
CA ASN A 5 -0.13 -4.29 -49.80
C ASN A 5 -0.39 -3.07 -48.89
N VAL A 6 0.64 -2.62 -48.16
CA VAL A 6 0.64 -1.39 -47.39
C VAL A 6 1.86 -0.57 -47.79
N THR A 7 1.65 0.61 -48.31
CA THR A 7 2.68 1.56 -48.70
C THR A 7 2.62 2.80 -47.82
N TRP A 8 3.79 3.36 -47.50
CA TRP A 8 3.92 4.56 -46.69
C TRP A 8 4.47 5.69 -47.54
N VAL A 9 3.81 6.86 -47.48
CA VAL A 9 4.18 8.05 -48.25
C VAL A 9 4.29 9.24 -47.32
N GLY A 10 5.41 9.97 -47.40
CA GLY A 10 5.66 11.18 -46.60
C GLY A 10 6.35 10.93 -45.25
N ASN A 11 6.68 9.70 -44.93
CA ASN A 11 7.42 9.33 -43.72
C ASN A 11 8.90 9.56 -43.89
N THR A 12 9.47 10.51 -43.14
CA THR A 12 10.92 10.82 -43.14
C THR A 12 11.58 10.50 -41.79
N ILE A 13 10.81 10.50 -40.71
CA ILE A 13 11.30 10.28 -39.33
C ILE A 13 11.42 8.81 -38.99
N TYR A 14 10.47 8.00 -39.45
CA TYR A 14 10.46 6.55 -39.22
C TYR A 14 10.47 5.80 -40.54
N ALA A 15 11.28 4.75 -40.62
CA ALA A 15 11.33 3.88 -41.79
C ALA A 15 10.04 3.12 -42.01
N SER A 16 9.68 2.86 -43.28
CA SER A 16 8.44 2.14 -43.63
C SER A 16 8.39 0.72 -43.03
N ASP A 17 9.53 0.04 -42.95
CA ASP A 17 9.60 -1.30 -42.35
C ASP A 17 9.23 -1.26 -40.86
N TRP A 18 9.75 -0.26 -40.12
CA TRP A 18 9.43 -0.07 -38.72
C TRP A 18 7.93 0.28 -38.54
N LEU A 19 7.37 1.14 -39.38
CA LEU A 19 5.96 1.49 -39.37
C LEU A 19 5.06 0.27 -39.61
N ASN A 20 5.46 -0.62 -40.53
CA ASN A 20 4.76 -1.89 -40.77
C ASN A 20 4.80 -2.82 -39.55
N GLU A 21 5.93 -2.88 -38.85
CA GLU A 21 6.03 -3.66 -37.60
C GLU A 21 5.08 -3.11 -36.52
N GLN A 22 4.97 -1.79 -36.39
CA GLN A 22 4.07 -1.15 -35.42
C GLN A 22 2.59 -1.31 -35.81
N LEU A 23 2.27 -1.29 -37.10
CA LEU A 23 0.92 -1.47 -37.59
C LEU A 23 0.36 -2.87 -37.25
N ARG A 24 1.23 -3.88 -37.16
CA ARG A 24 0.87 -5.28 -36.83
C ARG A 24 -0.19 -5.90 -37.75
N MET A 25 -0.33 -5.40 -38.96
CA MET A 25 -1.16 -5.94 -40.02
C MET A 25 -0.26 -6.44 -41.14
N LYS A 26 -0.42 -7.70 -41.54
CA LYS A 26 0.44 -8.34 -42.55
C LYS A 26 -0.33 -8.59 -43.85
N LYS A 27 0.39 -8.69 -44.92
CA LYS A 27 -0.13 -9.13 -46.19
C LYS A 27 -0.85 -10.49 -46.05
N GLY A 28 -2.08 -10.57 -46.49
CA GLY A 28 -2.92 -11.77 -46.40
C GLY A 28 -3.86 -11.79 -45.18
N ASP A 29 -3.72 -10.82 -44.23
CA ASP A 29 -4.64 -10.70 -43.12
C ASP A 29 -5.99 -10.16 -43.59
N VAL A 30 -7.07 -10.49 -42.86
CA VAL A 30 -8.39 -9.90 -43.11
C VAL A 30 -8.32 -8.41 -42.74
N TYR A 31 -8.70 -7.55 -43.68
CA TYR A 31 -8.74 -6.12 -43.44
C TYR A 31 -9.72 -5.78 -42.30
N ASN A 32 -9.19 -5.20 -41.24
CA ASN A 32 -9.93 -4.81 -40.06
C ASN A 32 -9.71 -3.32 -39.76
N GLN A 33 -10.67 -2.50 -40.16
CA GLN A 33 -10.60 -1.04 -39.98
C GLN A 33 -10.53 -0.64 -38.50
N LYS A 34 -11.18 -1.40 -37.61
CA LYS A 34 -11.13 -1.12 -36.17
C LYS A 34 -9.71 -1.36 -35.62
N LEU A 35 -9.11 -2.49 -35.94
CA LEU A 35 -7.73 -2.78 -35.54
C LEU A 35 -6.76 -1.75 -36.11
N MET A 36 -6.94 -1.35 -37.37
CA MET A 36 -6.13 -0.30 -37.97
C MET A 36 -6.23 0.99 -37.20
N THR A 37 -7.44 1.46 -36.87
CA THR A 37 -7.64 2.69 -36.10
C THR A 37 -7.00 2.59 -34.71
N GLU A 38 -7.15 1.46 -34.03
CA GLU A 38 -6.50 1.20 -32.74
C GLU A 38 -4.98 1.32 -32.87
N ARG A 39 -4.37 0.69 -33.87
CA ARG A 39 -2.91 0.73 -34.10
C ARG A 39 -2.39 2.10 -34.57
N LEU A 40 -3.21 2.90 -35.24
CA LEU A 40 -2.81 4.24 -35.68
C LEU A 40 -2.94 5.29 -34.55
N THR A 41 -3.99 5.21 -33.71
CA THR A 41 -4.32 6.29 -32.77
C THR A 41 -4.79 5.83 -31.39
N GLY A 42 -5.37 4.62 -31.26
CA GLY A 42 -6.07 4.19 -30.06
C GLY A 42 -5.20 3.53 -28.99
N ASP A 43 -4.23 2.74 -29.39
CA ASP A 43 -3.35 2.00 -28.48
C ASP A 43 -2.31 2.91 -27.80
N GLU A 44 -1.80 2.49 -26.65
CA GLU A 44 -0.68 3.19 -25.98
C GLU A 44 0.57 3.24 -26.87
N ASP A 45 0.82 2.17 -27.62
CA ASP A 45 1.89 2.05 -28.59
C ASP A 45 1.42 2.31 -30.04
N ALA A 46 0.38 3.13 -30.21
CA ALA A 46 -0.09 3.57 -31.53
C ALA A 46 0.97 4.39 -32.25
N ILE A 47 0.99 4.27 -33.59
CA ILE A 47 1.97 4.97 -34.44
C ILE A 47 1.95 6.48 -34.20
N GLY A 48 0.76 7.10 -34.10
CA GLY A 48 0.63 8.53 -33.81
C GLY A 48 1.31 8.96 -32.51
N ASN A 49 1.33 8.12 -31.48
CA ASN A 49 1.94 8.46 -30.21
C ASN A 49 3.46 8.60 -30.29
N TYR A 50 4.13 7.83 -31.17
CA TYR A 50 5.56 7.98 -31.39
C TYR A 50 5.93 9.33 -32.02
N TYR A 51 5.07 9.85 -32.90
CA TYR A 51 5.24 11.19 -33.45
C TYR A 51 4.93 12.28 -32.41
N TYR A 52 3.83 12.17 -31.69
CA TYR A 52 3.46 13.11 -30.62
C TYR A 52 4.49 13.17 -29.51
N ASN A 53 5.10 12.05 -29.16
CA ASN A 53 6.14 12.02 -28.12
C ASN A 53 7.46 12.68 -28.54
N LYS A 54 7.66 12.91 -29.83
CA LYS A 54 8.80 13.65 -30.38
C LYS A 54 8.46 15.10 -30.79
N GLY A 55 7.29 15.60 -30.37
CA GLY A 55 6.90 16.98 -30.61
C GLY A 55 6.19 17.25 -31.95
N TYR A 56 5.91 16.24 -32.73
CA TYR A 56 5.21 16.40 -34.02
C TYR A 56 3.70 16.56 -33.82
N VAL A 57 3.27 17.68 -33.25
CA VAL A 57 1.86 17.96 -32.92
C VAL A 57 1.02 18.17 -34.17
N PHE A 58 1.65 18.62 -35.26
CA PHE A 58 0.98 18.87 -36.55
C PHE A 58 0.96 17.62 -37.44
N TYR A 59 1.36 16.47 -36.89
CA TYR A 59 1.30 15.18 -37.55
C TYR A 59 -0.12 14.81 -37.93
N ASN A 60 -0.29 14.36 -39.18
CA ASN A 60 -1.53 13.76 -39.66
C ASN A 60 -1.21 12.51 -40.46
N LEU A 61 -2.04 11.48 -40.30
CA LEU A 61 -1.96 10.23 -41.05
C LEU A 61 -3.34 9.92 -41.61
N ASP A 62 -3.39 9.77 -42.94
CA ASP A 62 -4.60 9.45 -43.67
C ASP A 62 -4.42 8.10 -44.40
N PRO A 63 -5.08 7.04 -43.95
CA PRO A 63 -5.09 5.75 -44.63
C PRO A 63 -6.03 5.80 -45.84
N VAL A 64 -5.48 5.66 -47.05
CA VAL A 64 -6.22 5.71 -48.30
C VAL A 64 -6.28 4.33 -48.95
N GLU A 65 -7.48 3.89 -49.31
CA GLU A 65 -7.70 2.68 -50.11
C GLU A 65 -7.45 3.01 -51.57
N VAL A 66 -6.29 2.62 -52.10
CA VAL A 66 -5.86 3.03 -53.45
C VAL A 66 -6.30 2.05 -54.54
N ASN A 67 -6.49 0.79 -54.21
CA ASN A 67 -6.91 -0.23 -55.18
C ASN A 67 -7.66 -1.38 -54.50
N ILE A 68 -8.74 -1.84 -55.18
CA ILE A 68 -9.49 -3.01 -54.76
C ILE A 68 -9.51 -3.96 -55.97
N ASP A 69 -8.94 -5.16 -55.81
CA ASP A 69 -8.87 -6.16 -56.85
C ASP A 69 -9.44 -7.47 -56.30
N GLY A 70 -10.68 -7.79 -56.72
CA GLY A 70 -11.45 -8.89 -56.15
C GLY A 70 -11.68 -8.74 -54.66
N ASP A 71 -11.15 -9.68 -53.86
CA ASP A 71 -11.28 -9.67 -52.41
C ASP A 71 -10.04 -9.04 -51.72
N SER A 72 -9.17 -8.38 -52.47
CA SER A 72 -7.92 -7.81 -51.99
C SER A 72 -7.89 -6.29 -52.03
N ILE A 73 -7.31 -5.67 -51.00
CA ILE A 73 -7.20 -4.21 -50.87
C ILE A 73 -5.74 -3.77 -50.71
N ASP A 74 -5.38 -2.68 -51.38
CA ASP A 74 -4.11 -1.98 -51.20
C ASP A 74 -4.33 -0.69 -50.45
N LEU A 75 -3.54 -0.48 -49.38
CA LEU A 75 -3.57 0.71 -48.54
C LEU A 75 -2.34 1.57 -48.78
N GLU A 76 -2.56 2.87 -48.93
CA GLU A 76 -1.53 3.88 -48.91
C GLU A 76 -1.68 4.76 -47.67
N MET A 77 -0.71 4.67 -46.77
CA MET A 77 -0.64 5.44 -45.55
C MET A 77 0.04 6.77 -45.83
N ARG A 78 -0.73 7.84 -45.97
CA ARG A 78 -0.25 9.18 -46.25
C ARG A 78 0.06 9.91 -44.95
N ILE A 79 1.35 10.21 -44.73
CA ILE A 79 1.82 10.90 -43.55
C ILE A 79 2.21 12.34 -43.90
N GLN A 80 1.67 13.27 -43.12
CA GLN A 80 2.16 14.63 -43.00
C GLN A 80 2.82 14.80 -41.63
N GLU A 81 4.15 14.81 -41.54
CA GLU A 81 4.86 14.86 -40.27
C GLU A 81 4.80 16.26 -39.63
N GLY A 82 4.86 17.30 -40.43
CA GLY A 82 4.87 18.68 -39.96
C GLY A 82 6.16 19.06 -39.18
N PRO A 83 6.26 20.28 -38.69
CA PRO A 83 7.38 20.72 -37.83
C PRO A 83 7.18 20.22 -36.39
N GLN A 84 8.30 20.11 -35.66
CA GLN A 84 8.25 19.89 -34.20
C GLN A 84 7.73 21.14 -33.49
N ALA A 85 6.94 20.99 -32.44
CA ALA A 85 6.45 22.08 -31.62
C ALA A 85 7.04 22.04 -30.22
N SER A 86 7.43 23.19 -29.71
CA SER A 86 7.83 23.40 -28.33
C SER A 86 6.67 23.99 -27.52
N ILE A 87 6.65 23.71 -26.21
CA ILE A 87 5.65 24.25 -25.29
C ILE A 87 5.98 25.72 -25.04
N SER A 88 5.05 26.63 -25.38
CA SER A 88 5.19 28.06 -25.15
C SER A 88 4.72 28.44 -23.74
N LYS A 89 3.50 28.10 -23.40
CA LYS A 89 2.88 28.46 -22.12
C LYS A 89 2.16 27.29 -21.49
N VAL A 90 2.23 27.23 -20.15
CA VAL A 90 1.45 26.28 -19.35
C VAL A 90 0.65 27.08 -18.33
N ARG A 91 -0.68 27.03 -18.43
CA ARG A 91 -1.60 27.70 -17.52
C ARG A 91 -2.33 26.69 -16.68
N ILE A 92 -2.60 27.03 -15.43
CA ILE A 92 -3.33 26.21 -14.46
C ILE A 92 -4.52 27.02 -13.97
N ASN A 93 -5.73 26.48 -14.12
CA ASN A 93 -6.99 27.10 -13.73
C ASN A 93 -7.74 26.17 -12.79
N GLY A 94 -8.48 26.72 -11.81
CA GLY A 94 -9.34 25.94 -10.91
C GLY A 94 -8.63 25.30 -9.70
N ASN A 95 -7.41 25.76 -9.39
CA ASN A 95 -6.65 25.34 -8.20
C ASN A 95 -6.96 26.17 -6.96
N ASP A 96 -8.22 26.47 -6.71
CA ASP A 96 -8.66 27.45 -5.69
C ASP A 96 -8.26 27.11 -4.25
N ARG A 97 -7.93 25.85 -3.96
CA ARG A 97 -7.58 25.35 -2.63
C ARG A 97 -6.09 25.13 -2.43
N LEU A 98 -5.32 24.96 -3.50
CA LEU A 98 -3.86 24.77 -3.49
C LEU A 98 -3.15 25.98 -4.09
N TYR A 99 -1.97 26.24 -3.60
CA TYR A 99 -1.09 27.17 -4.28
C TYR A 99 -0.68 26.65 -5.65
N GLU A 100 -0.59 27.54 -6.62
CA GLU A 100 -0.25 27.18 -8.01
C GLU A 100 1.08 26.42 -8.13
N ASN A 101 2.09 26.81 -7.35
CA ASN A 101 3.38 26.15 -7.34
C ASN A 101 3.30 24.67 -6.91
N VAL A 102 2.31 24.30 -6.09
CA VAL A 102 2.09 22.91 -5.66
C VAL A 102 1.65 22.03 -6.82
N VAL A 103 0.79 22.55 -7.69
CA VAL A 103 0.36 21.84 -8.91
C VAL A 103 1.46 21.88 -9.97
N ARG A 104 2.03 23.05 -10.21
CA ARG A 104 3.03 23.28 -11.26
C ARG A 104 4.28 22.42 -11.11
N ARG A 105 4.72 22.14 -9.89
CA ARG A 105 5.88 21.29 -9.62
C ARG A 105 5.68 19.82 -10.00
N GLU A 106 4.44 19.34 -10.08
CA GLU A 106 4.11 17.99 -10.50
C GLU A 106 4.06 17.81 -12.02
N LEU A 107 3.96 18.92 -12.78
CA LEU A 107 3.88 18.87 -14.24
C LEU A 107 5.21 18.44 -14.85
N ARG A 108 5.11 17.53 -15.82
CA ARG A 108 6.24 17.09 -16.67
C ARG A 108 6.38 17.92 -17.94
N THR A 109 5.33 18.70 -18.25
CA THR A 109 5.29 19.62 -19.38
C THR A 109 5.71 21.02 -18.92
N LYS A 110 6.83 21.52 -19.43
CA LYS A 110 7.37 22.82 -19.03
C LYS A 110 7.53 23.72 -20.26
N PRO A 111 7.37 25.04 -20.11
CA PRO A 111 7.70 25.97 -21.18
C PRO A 111 9.14 25.79 -21.66
N GLY A 112 9.34 25.72 -22.98
CA GLY A 112 10.62 25.49 -23.63
C GLY A 112 10.94 24.03 -23.96
N ASP A 113 10.28 23.07 -23.35
CA ASP A 113 10.42 21.64 -23.69
C ASP A 113 9.70 21.33 -25.00
N LEU A 114 10.14 20.30 -25.74
CA LEU A 114 9.35 19.74 -26.83
C LEU A 114 8.06 19.15 -26.30
N PHE A 115 6.99 19.28 -27.07
CA PHE A 115 5.73 18.63 -26.74
C PHE A 115 5.90 17.11 -26.70
N SER A 116 5.33 16.47 -25.71
CA SER A 116 5.26 15.02 -25.58
C SER A 116 3.92 14.63 -25.01
N LYS A 117 3.20 13.74 -25.71
CA LYS A 117 1.93 13.18 -25.23
C LYS A 117 2.14 12.35 -23.97
N GLU A 118 3.23 11.59 -23.92
CA GLU A 118 3.60 10.81 -22.73
C GLU A 118 3.82 11.72 -21.51
N ALA A 119 4.53 12.84 -21.67
CA ALA A 119 4.73 13.81 -20.60
C ALA A 119 3.42 14.48 -20.17
N LEU A 120 2.50 14.72 -21.11
CA LEU A 120 1.15 15.24 -20.81
C LEU A 120 0.33 14.23 -20.00
N GLU A 121 0.27 12.98 -20.44
CA GLU A 121 -0.41 11.91 -19.75
C GLU A 121 0.19 11.63 -18.36
N ARG A 122 1.51 11.72 -18.26
CA ARG A 122 2.21 11.60 -16.98
C ARG A 122 1.82 12.75 -16.04
N SER A 123 1.75 13.97 -16.53
CA SER A 123 1.29 15.14 -15.76
C SER A 123 -0.16 14.96 -15.29
N TYR A 124 -1.03 14.45 -16.15
CA TYR A 124 -2.41 14.12 -15.79
C TYR A 124 -2.46 13.13 -14.62
N ARG A 125 -1.69 12.03 -14.69
CA ARG A 125 -1.64 11.02 -13.62
C ARG A 125 -1.12 11.60 -12.31
N GLU A 126 -0.08 12.43 -12.36
CA GLU A 126 0.46 13.09 -11.16
C GLU A 126 -0.59 14.00 -10.51
N ILE A 127 -1.30 14.81 -11.29
CA ILE A 127 -2.38 15.68 -10.77
C ILE A 127 -3.52 14.84 -10.19
N ALA A 128 -3.93 13.76 -10.86
CA ALA A 128 -4.97 12.87 -10.39
C ALA A 128 -4.59 12.17 -9.08
N GLN A 129 -3.33 11.72 -8.96
CA GLN A 129 -2.80 11.04 -7.78
C GLN A 129 -2.65 11.98 -6.56
N MET A 130 -2.52 13.29 -6.78
CA MET A 130 -2.54 14.25 -5.66
C MET A 130 -3.84 14.18 -4.86
N GLY A 131 -4.95 13.75 -5.49
CA GLY A 131 -6.24 13.59 -4.86
C GLY A 131 -6.97 14.90 -4.52
N HIS A 132 -6.42 16.06 -4.87
CA HIS A 132 -6.98 17.39 -4.58
C HIS A 132 -7.95 17.88 -5.66
N PHE A 133 -8.04 17.17 -6.77
CA PHE A 133 -8.88 17.52 -7.92
C PHE A 133 -9.83 16.39 -8.27
N ASN A 134 -10.94 16.75 -8.89
CA ASN A 134 -11.89 15.78 -9.45
C ASN A 134 -11.25 15.15 -10.71
N PRO A 135 -10.93 13.84 -10.74
CA PRO A 135 -10.22 13.21 -11.86
C PRO A 135 -10.96 13.31 -13.19
N GLU A 136 -12.30 13.37 -13.17
CA GLU A 136 -13.12 13.47 -14.39
C GLU A 136 -13.00 14.85 -15.05
N ASN A 137 -12.72 15.87 -14.26
CA ASN A 137 -12.66 17.25 -14.70
C ASN A 137 -11.20 17.75 -14.85
N ILE A 138 -10.22 16.84 -14.81
CA ILE A 138 -8.85 17.16 -15.21
C ILE A 138 -8.75 17.07 -16.71
N GLN A 139 -8.85 18.21 -17.39
CA GLN A 139 -8.79 18.26 -18.85
C GLN A 139 -7.63 19.15 -19.29
N PRO A 140 -6.56 18.57 -19.87
CA PRO A 140 -5.56 19.35 -20.56
C PRO A 140 -6.11 19.83 -21.90
N ASP A 141 -6.23 21.13 -22.07
CA ASP A 141 -6.54 21.76 -23.35
C ASP A 141 -5.23 22.12 -24.04
N VAL A 142 -4.96 21.43 -25.15
CA VAL A 142 -3.73 21.57 -25.93
C VAL A 142 -4.05 22.44 -27.15
N GLN A 143 -3.45 23.61 -27.23
CA GLN A 143 -3.68 24.60 -28.30
C GLN A 143 -2.44 24.74 -29.17
N PRO A 144 -2.36 24.03 -30.33
CA PRO A 144 -1.25 24.17 -31.26
C PRO A 144 -1.31 25.52 -32.01
N ASP A 145 -0.17 26.17 -32.15
CA ASP A 145 0.02 27.36 -32.99
C ASP A 145 0.93 27.02 -34.17
N PRO A 146 0.36 26.73 -35.35
CA PRO A 146 1.17 26.42 -36.55
C PRO A 146 2.05 27.56 -37.01
N THR A 147 1.67 28.81 -36.72
CA THR A 147 2.39 29.99 -37.18
C THR A 147 3.75 30.12 -36.49
N ASN A 148 3.78 29.84 -35.21
CA ASN A 148 4.98 29.94 -34.37
C ASN A 148 5.67 28.59 -34.10
N GLY A 149 5.07 27.46 -34.52
CA GLY A 149 5.57 26.11 -34.22
C GLY A 149 5.56 25.80 -32.72
N THR A 150 4.58 26.31 -32.01
CA THR A 150 4.49 26.17 -30.55
C THR A 150 3.15 25.60 -30.11
N VAL A 151 3.08 25.20 -28.83
CA VAL A 151 1.86 24.68 -28.19
C VAL A 151 1.64 25.38 -26.86
N ASP A 152 0.44 25.89 -26.63
CA ASP A 152 -0.01 26.31 -25.31
C ASP A 152 -0.81 25.16 -24.65
N ILE A 153 -0.56 24.92 -23.35
CA ILE A 153 -1.26 23.90 -22.59
C ILE A 153 -2.00 24.57 -21.43
N ASN A 154 -3.33 24.41 -21.40
CA ASN A 154 -4.17 24.91 -20.33
C ASN A 154 -4.70 23.72 -19.51
N TRP A 155 -4.33 23.63 -18.24
CA TRP A 155 -4.86 22.66 -17.29
C TRP A 155 -6.11 23.25 -16.63
N ASN A 156 -7.27 22.73 -17.00
CA ASN A 156 -8.53 23.09 -16.36
C ASN A 156 -8.83 22.05 -15.29
N LEU A 157 -8.81 22.47 -14.03
CA LEU A 157 -8.94 21.63 -12.86
C LEU A 157 -10.19 22.02 -12.09
N GLU A 158 -10.73 21.09 -11.34
CA GLU A 158 -11.80 21.34 -10.37
C GLU A 158 -11.34 20.88 -9.00
N SER A 159 -11.09 21.85 -8.11
CA SER A 159 -10.66 21.57 -6.73
C SER A 159 -11.74 20.87 -5.93
N LYS A 160 -11.41 19.80 -5.25
CA LYS A 160 -12.29 19.11 -4.29
C LYS A 160 -11.72 19.14 -2.88
N ALA A 161 -12.60 19.03 -1.88
CA ALA A 161 -12.19 18.76 -0.52
C ALA A 161 -11.64 17.34 -0.44
N ASN A 162 -10.45 17.20 0.12
CA ASN A 162 -9.78 15.90 0.23
C ASN A 162 -9.37 15.56 1.67
N ASP A 163 -9.88 16.33 2.63
CA ASP A 163 -9.74 15.96 4.03
C ASP A 163 -10.59 14.72 4.27
N GLN A 164 -9.99 13.71 4.90
CA GLN A 164 -10.58 12.40 5.06
C GLN A 164 -10.79 12.10 6.53
N VAL A 165 -11.94 11.57 6.83
CA VAL A 165 -12.22 10.91 8.10
C VAL A 165 -12.27 9.42 7.80
N GLU A 166 -11.22 8.71 8.17
CA GLU A 166 -11.16 7.25 8.02
C GLU A 166 -11.66 6.63 9.31
N PHE A 167 -12.67 5.82 9.18
CA PHE A 167 -13.16 4.97 10.27
C PHE A 167 -12.90 3.51 9.89
N SER A 168 -12.28 2.75 10.78
CA SER A 168 -12.15 1.32 10.62
C SER A 168 -12.53 0.60 11.90
N ALA A 169 -13.14 -0.56 11.76
CA ALA A 169 -13.50 -1.41 12.87
C ALA A 169 -13.23 -2.87 12.52
N GLY A 170 -12.94 -3.65 13.51
CA GLY A 170 -12.74 -5.08 13.37
C GLY A 170 -13.16 -5.82 14.61
N TRP A 171 -13.26 -7.13 14.51
CA TRP A 171 -13.65 -8.01 15.60
C TRP A 171 -12.57 -9.05 15.86
N GLY A 172 -12.12 -9.19 17.10
CA GLY A 172 -11.12 -10.17 17.52
C GLY A 172 -11.45 -10.83 18.86
N GLN A 173 -10.50 -11.58 19.40
CA GLN A 173 -10.65 -12.31 20.66
C GLN A 173 -10.97 -11.40 21.85
N THR A 174 -10.51 -10.15 21.81
CA THR A 174 -10.71 -9.13 22.85
C THR A 174 -11.90 -8.21 22.59
N GLY A 175 -12.72 -8.51 21.57
CA GLY A 175 -13.91 -7.74 21.20
C GLY A 175 -13.72 -6.87 19.97
N VAL A 176 -14.48 -5.80 19.89
CA VAL A 176 -14.45 -4.84 18.78
C VAL A 176 -13.32 -3.86 18.99
N ILE A 177 -12.48 -3.69 17.97
CA ILE A 177 -11.49 -2.61 17.89
C ILE A 177 -11.97 -1.57 16.89
N GLY A 178 -11.90 -0.29 17.28
CA GLY A 178 -12.22 0.84 16.42
C GLY A 178 -11.01 1.74 16.23
N LYS A 179 -10.85 2.28 15.02
CA LYS A 179 -9.86 3.29 14.69
C LYS A 179 -10.55 4.47 14.03
N LEU A 180 -10.23 5.67 14.49
CA LEU A 180 -10.61 6.92 13.86
C LEU A 180 -9.33 7.64 13.44
N SER A 181 -9.26 8.06 12.18
CA SER A 181 -8.15 8.82 11.63
C SER A 181 -8.67 10.05 10.92
N LEU A 182 -8.16 11.22 11.31
CA LEU A 182 -8.42 12.50 10.67
C LEU A 182 -7.20 12.84 9.81
N LYS A 183 -7.37 12.90 8.51
CA LYS A 183 -6.30 13.16 7.56
C LYS A 183 -6.57 14.46 6.80
N PHE A 184 -5.77 15.46 7.07
CA PHE A 184 -5.80 16.77 6.42
C PHE A 184 -4.74 16.79 5.32
N THR A 185 -5.17 16.69 4.07
CA THR A 185 -4.28 16.44 2.93
C THR A 185 -3.73 17.69 2.26
N ASN A 186 -4.32 18.83 2.54
CA ASN A 186 -3.87 20.14 2.02
C ASN A 186 -3.32 21.05 3.13
N PHE A 187 -2.70 20.47 4.13
CA PHE A 187 -2.14 21.25 5.24
C PHE A 187 -1.00 22.17 4.78
N SER A 188 -0.83 23.29 5.46
CA SER A 188 0.27 24.22 5.27
C SER A 188 0.93 24.56 6.60
N MET A 189 2.12 24.05 6.83
CA MET A 189 2.92 24.37 8.01
C MET A 189 3.35 25.85 8.01
N ALA A 190 3.62 26.43 6.84
CA ALA A 190 3.99 27.82 6.70
C ALA A 190 2.88 28.77 7.15
N ASN A 191 1.63 28.46 6.78
CA ASN A 191 0.46 29.26 7.15
C ASN A 191 0.05 29.08 8.62
N LEU A 192 0.58 28.09 9.33
CA LEU A 192 0.37 27.95 10.78
C LEU A 192 0.96 29.13 11.56
N PHE A 193 2.08 29.66 11.07
CA PHE A 193 2.80 30.79 11.69
C PHE A 193 2.51 32.14 11.04
N HIS A 194 1.93 32.12 9.82
CA HIS A 194 1.62 33.32 9.06
C HIS A 194 0.17 33.24 8.58
N LYS A 195 -0.70 34.08 9.16
CA LYS A 195 -2.10 34.14 8.75
C LYS A 195 -2.19 34.66 7.31
N SER A 196 -2.56 33.79 6.39
CA SER A 196 -2.77 34.13 4.98
C SER A 196 -4.23 34.52 4.75
N ASP A 197 -4.49 35.46 3.84
CA ASP A 197 -5.84 35.88 3.45
C ASP A 197 -6.64 34.74 2.78
N ASN A 198 -5.98 33.67 2.35
CA ASN A 198 -6.58 32.48 1.76
C ASN A 198 -6.90 31.36 2.77
N TYR A 199 -6.86 31.68 4.06
CA TYR A 199 -7.18 30.71 5.13
C TYR A 199 -8.68 30.36 5.11
N ARG A 200 -9.00 29.22 4.50
CA ARG A 200 -10.36 28.69 4.41
C ARG A 200 -10.43 27.38 5.19
N GLY A 201 -10.96 27.41 6.41
CA GLY A 201 -11.19 26.21 7.20
C GLY A 201 -10.62 26.26 8.61
N PHE A 202 -10.70 25.14 9.33
CA PHE A 202 -10.23 25.02 10.72
C PHE A 202 -8.70 24.98 10.83
N LEU A 203 -8.03 24.35 9.85
CA LEU A 203 -6.58 24.25 9.77
C LEU A 203 -6.03 25.02 8.57
N PRO A 204 -4.78 25.52 8.64
CA PRO A 204 -4.14 26.21 7.52
C PRO A 204 -3.94 25.27 6.34
N GLN A 205 -4.27 25.73 5.14
CA GLN A 205 -4.24 24.96 3.89
C GLN A 205 -3.44 25.68 2.80
N GLY A 206 -3.06 24.96 1.75
CA GLY A 206 -2.48 25.51 0.53
C GLY A 206 -1.23 24.80 0.01
N ASP A 207 -0.40 24.21 0.86
CA ASP A 207 0.90 23.63 0.49
C ASP A 207 0.83 22.16 0.04
N GLY A 208 -0.33 21.51 0.15
CA GLY A 208 -0.49 20.10 -0.19
C GLY A 208 0.28 19.15 0.74
N GLN A 209 0.61 19.61 1.94
CA GLN A 209 1.18 18.78 3.00
C GLN A 209 0.08 17.95 3.66
N THR A 210 0.43 16.85 4.30
CA THR A 210 -0.53 15.99 4.98
C THR A 210 -0.26 15.98 6.48
N LEU A 211 -1.29 16.28 7.27
CA LEU A 211 -1.31 16.09 8.70
C LEU A 211 -2.33 14.99 9.03
N THR A 212 -1.89 13.94 9.73
CA THR A 212 -2.78 12.86 10.15
C THR A 212 -2.77 12.75 11.67
N ILE A 213 -3.96 12.68 12.26
CA ILE A 213 -4.16 12.44 13.68
C ILE A 213 -5.04 11.20 13.79
N SER A 214 -4.58 10.16 14.47
CA SER A 214 -5.36 8.95 14.61
C SER A 214 -5.42 8.45 16.04
N GLY A 215 -6.57 7.86 16.38
CA GLY A 215 -6.81 7.15 17.62
C GLY A 215 -7.41 5.79 17.35
N GLN A 216 -6.94 4.77 18.05
CA GLN A 216 -7.43 3.42 17.97
C GLN A 216 -7.69 2.89 19.38
N THR A 217 -8.80 2.20 19.55
CA THR A 217 -9.16 1.66 20.87
C THR A 217 -10.05 0.43 20.75
N ASN A 218 -9.91 -0.49 21.69
CA ASN A 218 -10.91 -1.50 22.00
C ASN A 218 -11.42 -1.37 23.44
N GLY A 219 -11.60 -0.14 23.89
CA GLY A 219 -12.02 0.16 25.26
C GLY A 219 -10.84 0.24 26.23
N SER A 220 -10.94 -0.46 27.34
CA SER A 220 -9.93 -0.40 28.42
C SER A 220 -8.65 -1.19 28.13
N TYR A 221 -8.69 -2.13 27.16
CA TYR A 221 -7.59 -3.08 26.95
C TYR A 221 -6.50 -2.55 26.04
N TYR A 222 -6.88 -1.77 25.04
CA TYR A 222 -5.93 -1.24 24.07
C TYR A 222 -6.31 0.19 23.69
N GLN A 223 -5.32 1.06 23.69
CA GLN A 223 -5.43 2.43 23.22
C GLN A 223 -4.15 2.82 22.47
N SER A 224 -4.30 3.48 21.34
CA SER A 224 -3.17 3.98 20.55
C SER A 224 -3.52 5.33 19.95
N TYR A 225 -2.59 6.26 20.03
CA TYR A 225 -2.72 7.61 19.50
C TYR A 225 -1.48 7.91 18.68
N SER A 226 -1.68 8.50 17.52
CA SER A 226 -0.57 8.93 16.69
C SER A 226 -0.83 10.25 15.98
N VAL A 227 0.23 10.98 15.74
CA VAL A 227 0.26 12.17 14.90
C VAL A 227 1.39 12.02 13.89
N SER A 228 1.11 12.33 12.63
CA SER A 228 2.12 12.31 11.58
C SER A 228 1.96 13.50 10.65
N PHE A 229 3.09 14.04 10.24
CA PHE A 229 3.21 15.10 9.25
C PHE A 229 4.02 14.58 8.06
N PHE A 230 3.57 14.88 6.85
CA PHE A 230 4.24 14.51 5.61
C PHE A 230 4.24 15.66 4.61
N ASP A 231 5.41 16.01 4.12
CA ASP A 231 5.62 16.98 3.03
C ASP A 231 6.22 16.26 1.82
N PRO A 232 5.49 16.13 0.70
CA PRO A 232 5.99 15.44 -0.49
C PRO A 232 7.09 16.20 -1.24
N TRP A 233 7.22 17.51 -0.99
CA TRP A 233 8.18 18.40 -1.68
C TRP A 233 8.92 19.29 -0.70
N PHE A 234 9.54 18.71 0.29
CA PHE A 234 10.28 19.44 1.31
C PHE A 234 11.32 20.40 0.69
N GLY A 235 11.18 21.69 1.03
CA GLY A 235 11.98 22.76 0.43
C GLY A 235 11.51 23.21 -0.96
N GLY A 236 10.44 22.66 -1.53
CA GLY A 236 9.72 23.15 -2.72
C GLY A 236 10.44 22.99 -4.08
N LYS A 237 11.73 22.66 -4.10
CA LYS A 237 12.55 22.64 -5.33
C LYS A 237 12.72 21.26 -5.99
N ARG A 238 12.60 20.20 -5.21
CA ARG A 238 12.82 18.82 -5.66
C ARG A 238 11.77 17.92 -5.01
N PRO A 239 11.39 16.79 -5.65
CA PRO A 239 10.44 15.84 -5.10
C PRO A 239 11.08 14.99 -3.99
N ASN A 240 11.61 15.65 -2.97
CA ASN A 240 12.12 15.02 -1.76
C ASN A 240 11.04 15.12 -0.69
N SER A 241 10.58 14.00 -0.19
CA SER A 241 9.61 13.99 0.88
C SER A 241 10.28 14.08 2.26
N PHE A 242 9.56 14.64 3.20
CA PHE A 242 9.94 14.69 4.61
C PHE A 242 8.77 14.26 5.47
N SER A 243 9.02 13.44 6.47
CA SER A 243 7.99 13.00 7.40
C SER A 243 8.48 13.06 8.84
N VAL A 244 7.56 13.36 9.73
CA VAL A 244 7.75 13.27 11.18
C VAL A 244 6.52 12.59 11.77
N SER A 245 6.71 11.64 12.65
CA SER A 245 5.62 11.03 13.38
C SER A 245 5.94 10.84 14.85
N ALA A 246 4.91 10.83 15.67
CA ALA A 246 5.00 10.46 17.07
C ALA A 246 3.77 9.62 17.43
N PHE A 247 3.94 8.67 18.32
CA PHE A 247 2.85 7.82 18.75
C PHE A 247 3.03 7.39 20.21
N TYR A 248 1.89 7.07 20.81
CA TYR A 248 1.78 6.46 22.13
C TYR A 248 0.75 5.35 22.06
N SER A 249 1.04 4.21 22.67
CA SER A 249 0.04 3.17 22.86
C SER A 249 0.21 2.45 24.19
N ILE A 250 -0.89 1.93 24.68
CA ILE A 250 -0.95 1.12 25.89
C ILE A 250 -1.86 -0.07 25.65
N GLN A 251 -1.44 -1.22 26.09
CA GLN A 251 -2.26 -2.42 26.20
C GLN A 251 -2.20 -2.94 27.63
N THR A 252 -3.36 -3.23 28.19
CA THR A 252 -3.52 -3.79 29.53
C THR A 252 -3.97 -5.24 29.45
N ASP A 253 -3.73 -5.98 30.52
CA ASP A 253 -4.11 -7.40 30.59
C ASP A 253 -5.62 -7.58 30.74
N ILE A 254 -6.13 -8.65 30.12
CA ILE A 254 -7.42 -9.23 30.46
C ILE A 254 -7.14 -10.30 31.51
N SER A 255 -7.66 -10.11 32.72
CA SER A 255 -7.43 -11.03 33.83
C SER A 255 -7.66 -12.49 33.41
N SER A 256 -6.82 -13.39 33.89
CA SER A 256 -6.90 -14.84 33.61
C SER A 256 -8.27 -15.45 33.92
N ASN A 257 -9.05 -14.83 34.81
CA ASN A 257 -10.42 -15.24 35.14
C ASN A 257 -11.37 -15.07 33.94
N TYR A 258 -11.12 -14.15 33.02
CA TYR A 258 -11.93 -14.01 31.80
C TYR A 258 -11.77 -15.23 30.89
N TYR A 259 -10.55 -15.65 30.63
CA TYR A 259 -10.31 -16.86 29.81
C TYR A 259 -10.83 -18.11 30.47
N ASN A 260 -10.65 -18.26 31.78
CA ASN A 260 -11.15 -19.41 32.52
C ASN A 260 -12.68 -19.44 32.59
N SER A 261 -13.35 -18.31 32.80
CA SER A 261 -14.81 -18.28 32.86
C SER A 261 -15.46 -18.46 31.48
N ALA A 262 -14.90 -17.88 30.40
CA ALA A 262 -15.41 -18.08 29.05
C ALA A 262 -15.17 -19.52 28.54
N TYR A 263 -14.01 -20.11 28.86
CA TYR A 263 -13.68 -21.49 28.50
C TYR A 263 -14.51 -22.49 29.32
N MET A 264 -14.68 -22.27 30.61
CA MET A 264 -15.48 -23.12 31.50
C MET A 264 -16.98 -22.99 31.22
N ASN A 265 -17.51 -21.81 30.92
CA ASN A 265 -18.91 -21.68 30.52
C ASN A 265 -19.21 -22.41 29.19
N ASN A 266 -18.31 -22.35 28.19
CA ASN A 266 -18.46 -23.16 26.99
C ASN A 266 -18.32 -24.66 27.25
N TYR A 267 -17.43 -25.06 28.17
CA TYR A 267 -17.25 -26.46 28.53
C TYR A 267 -18.46 -27.00 29.33
N TYR A 268 -18.99 -26.25 30.29
CA TYR A 268 -20.19 -26.63 31.05
C TYR A 268 -21.49 -26.59 30.22
N ASN A 269 -21.63 -25.64 29.28
CA ASN A 269 -22.79 -25.63 28.38
C ASN A 269 -22.77 -26.77 27.36
N TYR A 270 -21.63 -27.34 27.04
CA TYR A 270 -21.53 -28.49 26.14
C TYR A 270 -21.84 -29.82 26.85
N TYR A 271 -21.59 -29.93 28.15
CA TYR A 271 -21.82 -31.16 28.92
C TYR A 271 -23.10 -31.15 29.76
N SER A 272 -23.68 -30.01 30.08
CA SER A 272 -24.92 -29.93 30.85
C SER A 272 -26.13 -29.69 29.94
N GLY A 273 -26.53 -30.69 29.19
CA GLY A 273 -27.78 -30.69 28.41
C GLY A 273 -29.04 -30.79 29.28
N TYR A 274 -29.12 -30.11 30.44
CA TYR A 274 -30.37 -29.92 31.19
C TYR A 274 -30.28 -28.69 32.09
N GLY A 275 -31.31 -27.87 31.97
CA GLY A 275 -31.41 -26.51 32.45
C GLY A 275 -31.22 -26.28 33.93
N ASN A 276 -30.74 -25.07 34.21
CA ASN A 276 -31.24 -24.27 35.31
C ASN A 276 -31.14 -22.81 34.97
N TYR A 277 -32.25 -22.17 34.81
CA TYR A 277 -32.47 -20.75 34.73
C TYR A 277 -32.19 -20.12 36.09
N TYR A 278 -31.01 -19.62 36.33
CA TYR A 278 -30.76 -18.59 37.33
C TYR A 278 -29.81 -17.56 36.73
N GLY A 279 -30.38 -16.38 36.44
CA GLY A 279 -29.68 -15.23 35.98
C GLY A 279 -28.70 -14.73 37.04
N GLY A 280 -27.43 -15.02 36.82
CA GLY A 280 -26.34 -14.31 37.45
C GLY A 280 -25.94 -13.14 36.52
N TYR A 281 -26.25 -11.93 36.92
CA TYR A 281 -25.56 -10.75 36.36
C TYR A 281 -24.10 -10.90 36.75
N ASN A 282 -23.30 -11.45 35.85
CA ASN A 282 -21.83 -11.43 35.99
C ASN A 282 -21.37 -9.98 35.75
N ASN A 283 -20.95 -9.32 36.82
CA ASN A 283 -20.25 -8.04 36.75
C ASN A 283 -19.03 -8.17 35.86
N TYR A 284 -19.09 -7.60 34.66
CA TYR A 284 -17.99 -7.51 33.71
C TYR A 284 -16.80 -6.64 34.19
N GLU A 285 -16.96 -5.96 35.34
CA GLU A 285 -15.94 -5.07 35.93
C GLU A 285 -14.71 -5.79 36.53
N SER A 286 -14.75 -7.12 36.75
CA SER A 286 -13.67 -7.83 37.44
C SER A 286 -12.57 -8.40 36.52
N TYR A 287 -12.60 -8.11 35.22
CA TYR A 287 -11.68 -8.73 34.23
C TYR A 287 -10.55 -7.82 33.76
N TYR A 288 -10.53 -6.58 34.18
CA TYR A 288 -9.52 -5.60 33.87
C TYR A 288 -8.46 -5.54 34.96
N ASP A 289 -7.19 -5.82 34.61
CA ASP A 289 -6.04 -5.65 35.50
C ASP A 289 -5.16 -4.51 35.02
N PRO A 290 -5.36 -3.28 35.54
CA PRO A 290 -4.59 -2.12 35.12
C PRO A 290 -3.13 -2.16 35.57
N ASP A 291 -2.78 -3.06 36.49
CA ASP A 291 -1.43 -3.20 36.99
C ASP A 291 -0.52 -3.96 36.03
N LYS A 292 -1.10 -4.74 35.11
CA LYS A 292 -0.39 -5.42 34.05
C LYS A 292 -0.54 -4.67 32.73
N SER A 293 0.56 -4.16 32.22
CA SER A 293 0.51 -3.39 31.00
C SER A 293 1.81 -3.42 30.22
N ILE A 294 1.67 -3.19 28.89
CA ILE A 294 2.78 -2.76 28.05
C ILE A 294 2.44 -1.40 27.48
N GLN A 295 3.35 -0.45 27.67
CA GLN A 295 3.26 0.88 27.07
C GLN A 295 4.35 1.03 26.02
N MET A 296 4.03 1.70 24.94
CA MET A 296 4.98 2.02 23.89
C MET A 296 4.80 3.47 23.47
N TYR A 297 5.89 4.20 23.38
CA TYR A 297 5.91 5.50 22.74
C TYR A 297 7.13 5.64 21.86
N GLY A 298 6.99 6.44 20.84
CA GLY A 298 8.09 6.64 19.92
C GLY A 298 7.88 7.82 19.00
N ALA A 299 8.95 8.13 18.30
CA ALA A 299 8.98 9.15 17.27
C ALA A 299 9.83 8.68 16.11
N SER A 300 9.50 9.15 14.90
CA SER A 300 10.31 8.90 13.71
C SER A 300 10.48 10.15 12.87
N ILE A 301 11.60 10.19 12.15
CA ILE A 301 11.90 11.20 11.15
C ILE A 301 12.27 10.47 9.87
N GLY A 302 11.56 10.77 8.79
CA GLY A 302 11.76 10.16 7.49
C GLY A 302 12.14 11.17 6.42
N TRP A 303 12.94 10.73 5.49
CA TRP A 303 13.27 11.45 4.26
C TRP A 303 13.12 10.51 3.08
N GLY A 304 12.54 11.01 1.98
CA GLY A 304 12.35 10.24 0.76
C GLY A 304 12.75 11.02 -0.48
N LYS A 305 13.08 10.30 -1.54
CA LYS A 305 13.45 10.86 -2.83
C LYS A 305 12.84 10.03 -3.94
N ARG A 306 12.18 10.71 -4.90
CA ARG A 306 11.79 10.09 -6.17
C ARG A 306 13.03 9.93 -7.05
N LEU A 307 13.28 8.72 -7.52
CA LEU A 307 14.40 8.41 -8.39
C LEU A 307 14.04 8.76 -9.85
N ARG A 308 15.07 8.88 -10.69
CA ARG A 308 14.92 9.06 -12.15
C ARG A 308 15.33 7.81 -12.92
N TRP A 309 16.07 6.95 -12.28
CA TRP A 309 16.56 5.68 -12.82
C TRP A 309 16.24 4.55 -11.83
N PRO A 310 15.80 3.37 -12.30
CA PRO A 310 15.56 2.92 -13.69
C PRO A 310 14.36 3.60 -14.36
N ASP A 311 13.35 4.01 -13.61
CA ASP A 311 12.23 4.84 -14.04
C ASP A 311 11.81 5.80 -12.91
N ASP A 312 10.92 6.74 -13.17
CA ASP A 312 10.50 7.76 -12.22
C ASP A 312 9.35 7.33 -11.29
N TYR A 313 8.96 6.05 -11.33
CA TYR A 313 8.05 5.45 -10.36
C TYR A 313 8.75 4.97 -9.08
N PHE A 314 10.08 4.89 -9.11
CA PHE A 314 10.87 4.49 -7.95
C PHE A 314 11.00 5.60 -6.92
N THR A 315 10.84 5.23 -5.65
CA THR A 315 11.11 6.07 -4.49
C THR A 315 12.08 5.37 -3.55
N LEU A 316 13.06 6.09 -3.06
CA LEU A 316 13.97 5.65 -2.01
C LEU A 316 13.66 6.47 -0.75
N SER A 317 13.42 5.82 0.37
CA SER A 317 13.21 6.48 1.66
C SER A 317 14.10 5.91 2.75
N ALA A 318 14.47 6.78 3.67
CA ALA A 318 15.19 6.46 4.89
C ALA A 318 14.42 7.03 6.08
N GLU A 319 14.18 6.23 7.10
CA GLU A 319 13.48 6.62 8.31
C GLU A 319 14.29 6.21 9.52
N LEU A 320 14.60 7.17 10.37
CA LEU A 320 15.17 6.95 11.68
C LEU A 320 14.05 6.95 12.71
N SER A 321 13.89 5.87 13.46
CA SER A 321 12.85 5.75 14.48
C SER A 321 13.44 5.36 15.83
N TYR A 322 12.84 5.92 16.86
CA TYR A 322 13.10 5.57 18.25
C TYR A 322 11.79 5.15 18.91
N GLN A 323 11.83 4.01 19.60
CA GLN A 323 10.69 3.49 20.35
C GLN A 323 11.17 3.05 21.74
N ARG A 324 10.32 3.25 22.72
CA ARG A 324 10.54 2.75 24.08
C ARG A 324 9.34 1.93 24.51
N PHE A 325 9.62 0.73 24.98
CA PHE A 325 8.66 -0.20 25.57
C PHE A 325 8.82 -0.21 27.07
N ILE A 326 7.71 -0.11 27.80
CA ILE A 326 7.64 -0.19 29.26
C ILE A 326 6.73 -1.36 29.58
N LEU A 327 7.32 -2.41 30.13
CA LEU A 327 6.61 -3.60 30.59
C LEU A 327 6.37 -3.51 32.09
N LYS A 328 5.15 -3.75 32.52
CA LYS A 328 4.75 -3.82 33.91
C LYS A 328 3.94 -5.10 34.12
N ASP A 329 4.61 -6.10 34.71
CA ASP A 329 4.07 -7.46 34.91
C ASP A 329 3.39 -8.05 33.64
N TRP A 330 4.02 -7.81 32.48
CA TRP A 330 3.52 -8.19 31.17
C TRP A 330 4.11 -9.51 30.70
N SER A 331 3.36 -10.61 30.84
CA SER A 331 3.80 -11.97 30.57
C SER A 331 3.51 -12.47 29.14
N TYR A 332 2.88 -11.66 28.30
CA TYR A 332 2.46 -12.06 26.96
C TYR A 332 3.56 -11.94 25.88
N LEU A 333 4.67 -11.26 26.18
CA LEU A 333 5.86 -11.33 25.36
C LEU A 333 6.74 -12.48 25.86
N TYR A 334 7.05 -13.41 24.94
CA TYR A 334 7.88 -14.56 25.25
C TYR A 334 9.36 -14.20 25.26
N ILE A 335 9.76 -13.37 26.24
CA ILE A 335 11.16 -12.97 26.40
C ILE A 335 11.83 -13.92 27.38
N LYS A 336 12.44 -14.99 26.84
CA LYS A 336 13.19 -15.94 27.66
C LYS A 336 14.55 -15.37 28.00
N LEU A 337 14.85 -15.29 29.30
CA LEU A 337 16.11 -14.83 29.83
C LEU A 337 17.11 -16.00 29.95
N ASN A 338 18.41 -15.67 30.08
CA ASN A 338 19.45 -16.67 30.21
C ASN A 338 19.41 -17.48 31.55
N ASN A 339 18.75 -16.93 32.57
CA ASN A 339 18.48 -17.63 33.83
C ASN A 339 17.31 -18.64 33.74
N GLY A 340 16.63 -18.73 32.58
CA GLY A 340 15.51 -19.61 32.35
C GLY A 340 14.14 -19.01 32.69
N GLU A 341 14.11 -17.84 33.31
CA GLU A 341 12.87 -17.08 33.58
C GLU A 341 12.38 -16.29 32.36
N TYR A 342 11.19 -15.72 32.48
CA TYR A 342 10.61 -14.85 31.46
C TYR A 342 10.57 -13.41 31.98
N MET A 343 11.03 -12.47 31.13
CA MET A 343 10.95 -11.05 31.43
C MET A 343 9.50 -10.60 31.35
N SER A 344 8.96 -10.07 32.44
CA SER A 344 7.63 -9.47 32.52
C SER A 344 7.66 -7.99 32.85
N THR A 345 8.75 -7.50 33.43
CA THR A 345 8.88 -6.12 33.88
C THR A 345 10.22 -5.54 33.43
N GLY A 346 10.20 -4.32 32.93
CA GLY A 346 11.42 -3.62 32.50
C GLY A 346 11.18 -2.64 31.37
N ASN A 347 12.25 -2.02 30.93
CA ASN A 347 12.23 -1.02 29.84
C ASN A 347 13.14 -1.50 28.71
N CYS A 348 12.62 -1.45 27.47
CA CYS A 348 13.38 -1.77 26.28
C CYS A 348 13.37 -0.59 25.31
N ASN A 349 14.53 -0.27 24.75
CA ASN A 349 14.67 0.80 23.77
C ASN A 349 15.01 0.20 22.40
N ASN A 350 14.39 0.73 21.35
CA ASN A 350 14.59 0.37 19.97
C ASN A 350 14.97 1.63 19.16
N LEU A 351 16.20 1.71 18.72
CA LEU A 351 16.64 2.74 17.77
C LEU A 351 16.93 2.04 16.45
N SER A 352 16.17 2.37 15.40
CA SER A 352 16.30 1.69 14.12
C SER A 352 16.34 2.66 12.94
N LEU A 353 17.12 2.28 11.93
CA LEU A 353 17.13 2.91 10.61
C LEU A 353 16.42 1.98 9.62
N ASN A 354 15.35 2.46 9.03
CA ASN A 354 14.60 1.75 7.99
C ASN A 354 14.90 2.38 6.63
N LEU A 355 15.39 1.57 5.69
CA LEU A 355 15.64 1.95 4.30
C LEU A 355 14.62 1.21 3.43
N THR A 356 13.88 1.95 2.61
CA THR A 356 12.85 1.36 1.74
C THR A 356 13.04 1.83 0.31
N LEU A 357 13.12 0.88 -0.61
CA LEU A 357 12.99 1.10 -2.04
C LEU A 357 11.60 0.63 -2.46
N ALA A 358 10.79 1.54 -2.96
CA ALA A 358 9.45 1.24 -3.43
C ALA A 358 9.24 1.69 -4.87
N ARG A 359 8.34 1.01 -5.58
CA ARG A 359 7.89 1.38 -6.92
C ARG A 359 6.39 1.20 -7.01
N ASN A 360 5.70 2.20 -7.52
CA ASN A 360 4.28 2.12 -7.81
C ASN A 360 3.99 2.66 -9.21
N SER A 361 3.57 1.78 -10.10
CA SER A 361 3.19 2.09 -11.48
C SER A 361 1.73 1.75 -11.80
N THR A 362 0.88 1.61 -10.78
CA THR A 362 -0.54 1.31 -10.96
C THR A 362 -1.27 2.44 -11.67
N ASP A 363 -2.24 2.09 -12.51
CA ASP A 363 -3.04 3.03 -13.28
C ASP A 363 -4.16 3.68 -12.45
N ASN A 364 -4.64 3.03 -11.41
CA ASN A 364 -5.72 3.53 -10.56
C ASN A 364 -5.50 3.10 -9.10
N PRO A 365 -5.70 3.99 -8.11
CA PRO A 365 -5.48 3.67 -6.71
C PRO A 365 -6.59 2.80 -6.09
N ILE A 366 -7.83 2.80 -6.64
CA ILE A 366 -8.98 2.11 -6.07
C ILE A 366 -9.17 0.74 -6.71
N PHE A 367 -9.16 0.68 -8.03
CA PHE A 367 -9.29 -0.54 -8.82
C PHE A 367 -8.19 -0.59 -9.88
N PRO A 368 -6.95 -0.96 -9.50
CA PRO A 368 -5.86 -1.09 -10.46
C PRO A 368 -6.15 -2.18 -11.48
N ARG A 369 -5.97 -1.86 -12.76
CA ARG A 369 -6.13 -2.79 -13.87
C ARG A 369 -4.79 -3.22 -14.44
N ARG A 370 -3.80 -2.35 -14.37
CA ARG A 370 -2.45 -2.55 -14.89
C ARG A 370 -1.41 -1.95 -13.96
N GLY A 371 -0.20 -2.46 -14.08
CA GLY A 371 0.94 -1.96 -13.32
C GLY A 371 1.31 -2.85 -12.15
N SER A 372 2.24 -2.37 -11.37
CA SER A 372 2.76 -3.11 -10.22
C SER A 372 3.12 -2.17 -9.07
N GLU A 373 3.00 -2.70 -7.88
CA GLU A 373 3.51 -2.12 -6.65
C GLU A 373 4.54 -3.08 -6.07
N PHE A 374 5.71 -2.61 -5.73
CA PHE A 374 6.60 -3.38 -4.90
C PHE A 374 7.34 -2.50 -3.90
N SER A 375 7.76 -3.10 -2.79
CA SER A 375 8.64 -2.48 -1.82
C SER A 375 9.62 -3.49 -1.28
N ALA A 376 10.88 -3.09 -1.19
CA ALA A 376 11.92 -3.79 -0.48
C ALA A 376 12.40 -2.90 0.66
N SER A 377 12.34 -3.38 1.89
CA SER A 377 12.78 -2.61 3.06
C SER A 377 13.74 -3.41 3.90
N VAL A 378 14.70 -2.70 4.47
CA VAL A 378 15.63 -3.20 5.46
C VAL A 378 15.61 -2.28 6.67
N GLN A 379 15.34 -2.85 7.83
CA GLN A 379 15.38 -2.14 9.11
C GLN A 379 16.53 -2.67 9.95
N LEU A 380 17.40 -1.78 10.35
CA LEU A 380 18.64 -2.10 11.05
C LEU A 380 18.69 -1.35 12.38
N THR A 381 19.03 -2.06 13.45
CA THR A 381 19.43 -1.43 14.70
C THR A 381 20.96 -1.46 14.82
N PRO A 382 21.56 -0.60 15.67
CA PRO A 382 22.97 -0.76 16.01
C PRO A 382 23.22 -2.15 16.62
N PRO A 383 24.29 -2.85 16.22
CA PRO A 383 24.64 -4.16 16.75
C PRO A 383 25.35 -4.03 18.11
N TYR A 384 24.62 -3.66 19.15
CA TYR A 384 25.16 -3.37 20.47
C TYR A 384 25.98 -4.53 21.06
N SER A 385 25.57 -5.77 20.76
CA SER A 385 26.30 -6.96 21.26
C SER A 385 27.68 -7.11 20.63
N LEU A 386 27.90 -6.63 19.41
CA LEU A 386 29.21 -6.68 18.75
C LEU A 386 30.18 -5.63 19.29
N PHE A 387 29.68 -4.56 19.90
CA PHE A 387 30.49 -3.51 20.51
C PHE A 387 30.72 -3.74 22.00
N SER A 388 30.08 -4.77 22.57
CA SER A 388 30.18 -5.12 23.98
C SER A 388 31.17 -6.25 24.18
N ASN A 389 32.03 -6.16 25.19
CA ASN A 389 32.94 -7.23 25.59
C ASN A 389 32.27 -8.30 26.47
N LYS A 390 30.95 -8.35 26.52
CA LYS A 390 30.18 -9.29 27.35
C LYS A 390 29.97 -10.61 26.60
N ASP A 391 30.19 -11.73 27.32
CA ASP A 391 29.79 -13.05 26.82
C ASP A 391 28.31 -13.30 27.13
N TYR A 392 27.44 -13.04 26.14
CA TYR A 392 26.01 -13.23 26.29
C TYR A 392 25.58 -14.70 26.44
N SER A 393 26.47 -15.68 26.29
CA SER A 393 26.17 -17.08 26.55
C SER A 393 26.02 -17.40 28.04
N VAL A 394 26.66 -16.59 28.88
CA VAL A 394 26.69 -16.74 30.35
C VAL A 394 26.13 -15.54 31.09
N TYR A 395 26.02 -14.38 30.41
CA TYR A 395 25.57 -13.12 31.01
C TYR A 395 24.15 -13.24 31.55
N GLY A 396 23.95 -12.87 32.82
CA GLY A 396 22.63 -12.88 33.46
C GLY A 396 22.08 -14.27 33.79
N LYS A 397 22.94 -15.33 33.88
CA LYS A 397 22.45 -16.66 34.25
C LYS A 397 22.02 -16.79 35.71
N ASP A 398 22.64 -16.02 36.59
CA ASP A 398 22.42 -16.12 38.03
C ASP A 398 21.63 -14.92 38.60
N ASP A 399 21.34 -13.91 37.77
CA ASP A 399 20.68 -12.68 38.18
C ASP A 399 19.64 -12.25 37.15
N TYR A 400 18.37 -12.07 37.59
CA TYR A 400 17.26 -11.62 36.78
C TYR A 400 17.47 -10.20 36.21
N ASP A 401 17.92 -9.27 37.05
CA ASP A 401 18.10 -7.86 36.64
C ASP A 401 19.21 -7.73 35.60
N GLU A 402 20.29 -8.51 35.77
CA GLU A 402 21.36 -8.58 34.77
C GLU A 402 20.84 -9.19 33.45
N ALA A 403 20.07 -10.29 33.52
CA ALA A 403 19.46 -10.93 32.35
C ALA A 403 18.49 -10.00 31.63
N ALA A 404 17.61 -9.31 32.36
CA ALA A 404 16.66 -8.35 31.82
C ALA A 404 17.37 -7.15 31.16
N SER A 405 18.50 -6.72 31.70
CA SER A 405 19.30 -5.62 31.16
C SER A 405 19.84 -5.88 29.74
N MET A 406 19.89 -7.15 29.30
CA MET A 406 20.26 -7.50 27.93
C MET A 406 19.33 -6.84 26.89
N PHE A 407 18.07 -6.63 27.26
CA PHE A 407 17.04 -6.09 26.38
C PHE A 407 16.80 -4.57 26.55
N ASN A 408 17.60 -3.90 27.38
CA ASN A 408 17.52 -2.44 27.51
C ASN A 408 17.70 -1.72 26.17
N TRP A 409 18.53 -2.26 25.30
CA TRP A 409 18.66 -1.87 23.91
C TRP A 409 18.52 -3.12 23.04
N ILE A 410 17.40 -3.19 22.30
CA ILE A 410 17.14 -4.32 21.40
C ILE A 410 17.94 -4.18 20.12
N GLU A 411 18.30 -5.31 19.56
CA GLU A 411 19.08 -5.36 18.33
C GLU A 411 18.53 -6.42 17.37
N TYR A 412 18.44 -6.05 16.10
CA TYR A 412 17.99 -6.94 15.02
C TYR A 412 18.30 -6.33 13.66
N HIS A 413 18.17 -7.16 12.64
CA HIS A 413 18.00 -6.72 11.26
C HIS A 413 16.75 -7.38 10.68
N LYS A 414 15.88 -6.58 10.09
CA LYS A 414 14.59 -7.02 9.54
C LYS A 414 14.55 -6.71 8.06
N TRP A 415 14.23 -7.71 7.27
CA TRP A 415 14.18 -7.64 5.81
C TRP A 415 12.75 -7.94 5.37
N LYS A 416 12.18 -7.11 4.53
CA LYS A 416 10.84 -7.31 3.99
C LYS A 416 10.83 -7.04 2.49
N PHE A 417 10.08 -7.86 1.78
CA PHE A 417 9.76 -7.66 0.38
C PHE A 417 8.26 -7.85 0.20
N LYS A 418 7.61 -6.91 -0.48
CA LYS A 418 6.19 -6.98 -0.85
C LYS A 418 6.05 -6.61 -2.30
N SER A 419 5.24 -7.39 -3.04
CA SER A 419 4.93 -7.14 -4.44
C SER A 419 3.47 -7.46 -4.72
N LYS A 420 2.82 -6.58 -5.48
CA LYS A 420 1.51 -6.80 -6.09
C LYS A 420 1.61 -6.46 -7.58
N THR A 421 1.01 -7.27 -8.43
CA THR A 421 0.97 -7.02 -9.87
C THR A 421 -0.45 -7.17 -10.37
N TYR A 422 -0.86 -6.28 -11.26
CA TYR A 422 -2.22 -6.21 -11.79
C TYR A 422 -2.19 -6.38 -13.30
N THR A 423 -3.01 -7.31 -13.80
CA THR A 423 -3.11 -7.63 -15.22
C THR A 423 -4.58 -7.70 -15.64
N ALA A 424 -4.99 -6.77 -16.49
CA ALA A 424 -6.31 -6.80 -17.12
C ALA A 424 -6.40 -7.94 -18.12
N LEU A 425 -7.45 -8.76 -18.04
CA LEU A 425 -7.64 -9.90 -18.94
C LEU A 425 -8.29 -9.52 -20.29
N THR A 426 -9.04 -8.41 -20.29
CA THR A 426 -9.74 -7.93 -21.48
C THR A 426 -9.58 -6.41 -21.59
N GLY A 427 -9.92 -5.84 -22.76
CA GLY A 427 -10.01 -4.39 -22.92
C GLY A 427 -11.27 -3.79 -22.30
N GLY A 428 -11.28 -2.46 -22.12
CA GLY A 428 -12.43 -1.70 -21.63
C GLY A 428 -12.37 -1.40 -20.12
N GLN A 429 -13.34 -0.59 -19.67
CA GLN A 429 -13.39 -0.14 -18.26
C GLN A 429 -13.84 -1.24 -17.30
N LYS A 430 -14.80 -2.08 -17.71
CA LYS A 430 -15.30 -3.21 -16.92
C LYS A 430 -14.62 -4.51 -17.36
N CYS A 431 -13.35 -4.66 -17.04
CA CYS A 431 -12.58 -5.87 -17.36
C CYS A 431 -12.24 -6.66 -16.11
N PRO A 432 -12.20 -8.00 -16.19
CA PRO A 432 -11.63 -8.81 -15.13
C PRO A 432 -10.14 -8.53 -14.99
N VAL A 433 -9.64 -8.50 -13.75
CA VAL A 433 -8.23 -8.25 -13.43
C VAL A 433 -7.68 -9.38 -12.59
N ILE A 434 -6.53 -9.91 -12.97
CA ILE A 434 -5.77 -10.79 -12.11
C ILE A 434 -4.79 -9.92 -11.30
N MET A 435 -4.88 -10.01 -9.97
CA MET A 435 -3.89 -9.50 -9.04
C MET A 435 -3.07 -10.66 -8.50
N THR A 436 -1.76 -10.55 -8.53
CA THR A 436 -0.86 -11.49 -7.85
C THR A 436 -0.09 -10.79 -6.74
N ARG A 437 0.16 -11.53 -5.65
CA ARG A 437 0.85 -11.02 -4.47
C ARG A 437 1.98 -11.95 -4.06
N ALA A 438 3.12 -11.36 -3.67
CA ALA A 438 4.21 -12.06 -3.03
C ALA A 438 4.78 -11.19 -1.90
N GLU A 439 4.84 -11.74 -0.69
CA GLU A 439 5.37 -11.06 0.48
C GLU A 439 6.33 -12.00 1.23
N PHE A 440 7.48 -11.46 1.64
CA PHE A 440 8.49 -12.17 2.42
C PHE A 440 8.97 -11.27 3.55
N GLY A 441 9.23 -11.85 4.70
CA GLY A 441 9.86 -11.16 5.80
C GLY A 441 10.79 -12.06 6.58
N LEU A 442 11.91 -11.49 7.01
CA LEU A 442 12.91 -12.13 7.85
C LEU A 442 13.31 -11.18 8.97
N LEU A 443 13.29 -11.67 10.20
CA LEU A 443 13.82 -11.00 11.38
C LEU A 443 15.04 -11.75 11.86
N GLY A 444 16.21 -11.19 11.61
CA GLY A 444 17.49 -11.76 12.00
C GLY A 444 18.04 -11.13 13.29
N HIS A 445 19.13 -11.69 13.77
CA HIS A 445 19.82 -11.27 14.99
C HIS A 445 21.33 -11.18 14.75
N TYR A 446 22.01 -10.29 15.46
CA TYR A 446 23.48 -10.20 15.45
C TYR A 446 24.10 -11.18 16.44
N ASN A 447 23.38 -11.46 17.55
CA ASN A 447 23.78 -12.42 18.58
C ASN A 447 22.63 -13.40 18.85
N LYS A 448 22.93 -14.71 18.79
CA LYS A 448 21.93 -15.78 18.99
C LYS A 448 21.27 -15.81 20.36
N TYR A 449 21.96 -15.28 21.37
CA TYR A 449 21.44 -15.19 22.74
C TYR A 449 20.64 -13.92 23.02
N LYS A 450 20.67 -12.96 22.08
CA LYS A 450 20.01 -11.67 22.21
C LYS A 450 19.02 -11.43 21.07
N LYS A 451 18.22 -12.44 20.73
CA LYS A 451 17.16 -12.31 19.72
C LYS A 451 16.13 -11.29 20.19
N SER A 452 15.74 -10.37 19.30
CA SER A 452 14.67 -9.41 19.63
C SER A 452 13.35 -10.12 19.86
N PRO A 453 12.67 -9.88 20.98
CA PRO A 453 11.30 -10.36 21.19
C PRO A 453 10.26 -9.44 20.55
N PHE A 454 10.69 -8.27 20.10
CA PHE A 454 9.85 -7.29 19.41
C PHE A 454 10.05 -7.39 17.91
N GLU A 455 9.14 -6.78 17.15
CA GLU A 455 9.16 -6.76 15.68
C GLU A 455 8.95 -8.13 15.01
N THR A 456 8.54 -9.15 15.77
CA THR A 456 8.17 -10.46 15.25
C THR A 456 6.95 -10.39 14.36
N PHE A 457 6.70 -11.41 13.56
CA PHE A 457 5.55 -11.51 12.68
C PHE A 457 4.43 -12.29 13.34
N TYR A 458 3.24 -11.68 13.38
CA TYR A 458 2.00 -12.27 13.88
C TYR A 458 1.09 -12.57 12.70
N MET A 459 0.94 -13.85 12.35
CA MET A 459 0.35 -14.25 11.08
C MET A 459 -0.98 -14.97 11.23
N GLY A 460 -1.92 -14.60 10.37
CA GLY A 460 -3.28 -15.13 10.26
C GLY A 460 -4.34 -14.03 10.35
N GLY A 461 -5.53 -14.32 9.86
CA GLY A 461 -6.69 -13.44 9.99
C GLY A 461 -6.72 -12.27 9.01
N ASP A 462 -7.28 -11.18 9.46
CA ASP A 462 -7.55 -9.96 8.69
C ASP A 462 -6.36 -8.97 8.64
N GLY A 463 -5.29 -9.22 9.37
CA GLY A 463 -4.12 -8.34 9.42
C GLY A 463 -4.29 -7.06 10.24
N MET A 464 -5.39 -6.89 10.96
CA MET A 464 -5.59 -5.72 11.81
C MET A 464 -4.78 -5.81 13.09
N THR A 465 -4.16 -4.70 13.48
CA THR A 465 -3.44 -4.57 14.75
C THR A 465 -4.43 -4.42 15.92
N GLY A 466 -4.03 -4.84 17.13
CA GLY A 466 -4.84 -4.74 18.35
C GLY A 466 -5.61 -6.01 18.72
N TYR A 467 -5.59 -7.02 17.85
CA TYR A 467 -6.12 -8.35 18.18
C TYR A 467 -5.09 -9.27 18.82
N SER A 468 -3.84 -8.91 18.71
CA SER A 468 -2.73 -9.72 19.19
C SER A 468 -2.55 -9.56 20.69
N THR A 469 -2.44 -10.67 21.39
CA THR A 469 -1.89 -10.69 22.75
C THR A 469 -0.37 -10.52 22.74
N SER A 470 0.29 -10.73 21.59
CA SER A 470 1.71 -10.47 21.35
C SER A 470 1.88 -9.04 20.85
N TYR A 471 1.87 -8.10 21.74
CA TYR A 471 2.09 -6.69 21.44
C TYR A 471 3.49 -6.45 20.84
N ALA A 472 3.60 -5.39 20.02
CA ALA A 472 4.82 -5.03 19.30
C ALA A 472 5.29 -6.03 18.22
N SER A 473 4.37 -6.83 17.72
CA SER A 473 4.59 -7.65 16.52
C SER A 473 3.93 -7.01 15.30
N GLU A 474 4.45 -7.34 14.13
CA GLU A 474 3.85 -6.93 12.85
C GLU A 474 2.80 -7.96 12.42
N THR A 475 1.55 -7.52 12.24
CA THR A 475 0.47 -8.41 11.80
C THR A 475 0.52 -8.67 10.30
N ILE A 476 0.45 -9.94 9.92
CA ILE A 476 0.43 -10.40 8.53
C ILE A 476 -0.87 -11.12 8.28
N ALA A 477 -1.70 -10.57 7.41
CA ALA A 477 -2.97 -11.17 7.06
C ALA A 477 -2.79 -12.48 6.29
N LEU A 478 -3.63 -13.48 6.60
CA LEU A 478 -3.85 -14.66 5.78
C LEU A 478 -5.31 -15.09 5.94
N ARG A 479 -6.11 -14.87 4.90
CA ARG A 479 -7.54 -15.20 4.92
C ARG A 479 -7.76 -16.71 5.00
N GLY A 480 -8.81 -17.13 5.67
CA GLY A 480 -9.10 -18.54 5.96
C GLY A 480 -8.42 -19.09 7.22
N TYR A 481 -7.72 -18.22 7.96
CA TYR A 481 -7.11 -18.54 9.25
C TYR A 481 -7.52 -17.52 10.30
N GLU A 482 -7.64 -17.94 11.56
CA GLU A 482 -7.91 -17.01 12.67
C GLU A 482 -6.71 -16.10 12.92
N ASN A 483 -6.94 -14.93 13.50
CA ASN A 483 -5.89 -13.96 13.82
C ASN A 483 -4.77 -14.62 14.65
N GLY A 484 -3.53 -14.55 14.13
CA GLY A 484 -2.35 -15.10 14.79
C GLY A 484 -2.27 -16.62 14.91
N SER A 485 -3.20 -17.37 14.35
CA SER A 485 -3.24 -18.82 14.49
C SER A 485 -2.03 -19.55 13.90
N LEU A 486 -1.26 -18.90 13.04
CA LEU A 486 -0.04 -19.45 12.46
C LEU A 486 1.22 -19.11 13.27
N THR A 487 1.10 -18.23 14.26
CA THR A 487 2.15 -17.83 15.20
C THR A 487 1.60 -17.88 16.62
N PRO A 488 1.28 -19.09 17.15
CA PRO A 488 0.73 -19.22 18.49
C PRO A 488 1.74 -18.76 19.54
N TYR A 489 1.26 -18.42 20.73
CA TYR A 489 2.07 -17.97 21.85
C TYR A 489 3.26 -18.90 22.11
N GLY A 490 4.45 -18.31 22.27
CA GLY A 490 5.72 -19.02 22.39
C GLY A 490 6.28 -19.58 21.08
N SER A 491 5.63 -19.28 19.96
CA SER A 491 6.06 -19.65 18.60
C SER A 491 6.00 -18.44 17.65
N GLU A 492 6.50 -17.30 18.13
CA GLU A 492 6.52 -16.04 17.38
C GLU A 492 7.28 -16.20 16.06
N GLY A 493 6.80 -15.52 15.02
CA GLY A 493 7.37 -15.59 13.69
C GLY A 493 8.62 -14.74 13.53
N TYR A 494 9.73 -15.37 13.14
CA TYR A 494 10.98 -14.71 12.74
C TYR A 494 11.17 -14.71 11.22
N ALA A 495 10.38 -15.48 10.51
CA ALA A 495 10.29 -15.46 9.06
C ALA A 495 8.86 -15.71 8.64
N TYR A 496 8.44 -15.12 7.53
CA TYR A 496 7.16 -15.44 6.91
C TYR A 496 7.23 -15.38 5.39
N VAL A 497 6.28 -16.06 4.76
CA VAL A 497 5.96 -15.93 3.35
C VAL A 497 4.45 -15.86 3.20
N ARG A 498 3.99 -15.02 2.28
CA ARG A 498 2.61 -14.95 1.84
C ARG A 498 2.57 -14.80 0.33
N LEU A 499 1.89 -15.71 -0.33
CA LEU A 499 1.64 -15.70 -1.77
C LEU A 499 0.15 -15.70 -2.01
N GLY A 500 -0.31 -15.07 -3.07
CA GLY A 500 -1.72 -15.05 -3.39
C GLY A 500 -2.00 -14.64 -4.82
N ALA A 501 -3.17 -15.05 -5.30
CA ALA A 501 -3.73 -14.59 -6.55
C ALA A 501 -5.22 -14.30 -6.36
N GLU A 502 -5.69 -13.20 -6.94
CA GLU A 502 -7.09 -12.77 -6.90
C GLU A 502 -7.58 -12.51 -8.33
N LEU A 503 -8.74 -13.04 -8.65
CA LEU A 503 -9.50 -12.63 -9.82
C LEU A 503 -10.53 -11.61 -9.36
N ARG A 504 -10.40 -10.37 -9.79
CA ARG A 504 -11.25 -9.23 -9.45
C ARG A 504 -12.17 -8.90 -10.62
N TYR A 505 -13.45 -8.71 -10.37
CA TYR A 505 -14.42 -8.32 -11.37
C TYR A 505 -15.19 -7.06 -10.92
N PRO A 506 -15.13 -5.96 -11.67
CA PRO A 506 -15.80 -4.73 -11.31
C PRO A 506 -17.31 -4.84 -11.59
N LEU A 507 -18.12 -4.66 -10.57
CA LEU A 507 -19.57 -4.61 -10.65
C LEU A 507 -20.03 -3.18 -10.96
N MET A 508 -19.43 -2.19 -10.25
CA MET A 508 -19.70 -0.78 -10.40
C MET A 508 -18.40 0.00 -10.23
N LEU A 509 -18.07 0.85 -11.17
CA LEU A 509 -16.94 1.79 -11.10
C LEU A 509 -17.47 3.19 -11.41
N GLU A 510 -17.97 3.86 -10.37
CA GLU A 510 -18.45 5.24 -10.44
C GLU A 510 -17.60 6.11 -9.52
N ASN A 511 -17.60 7.44 -9.75
CA ASN A 511 -16.76 8.35 -8.96
C ASN A 511 -17.08 8.41 -7.49
N SER A 512 -18.35 8.18 -7.14
CA SER A 512 -18.83 8.20 -5.77
C SER A 512 -18.82 6.82 -5.11
N THR A 513 -18.69 5.74 -5.88
CA THR A 513 -18.77 4.38 -5.35
C THR A 513 -18.11 3.41 -6.31
N SER A 514 -17.19 2.62 -5.81
CA SER A 514 -16.64 1.49 -6.57
C SER A 514 -16.95 0.19 -5.85
N ILE A 515 -17.52 -0.77 -6.59
CA ILE A 515 -17.87 -2.09 -6.08
C ILE A 515 -17.28 -3.15 -6.98
N TYR A 516 -16.52 -4.08 -6.41
CA TYR A 516 -16.02 -5.22 -7.16
C TYR A 516 -16.08 -6.51 -6.33
N ALA A 517 -16.34 -7.61 -7.01
CA ALA A 517 -16.26 -8.95 -6.47
C ALA A 517 -14.87 -9.55 -6.72
N LEU A 518 -14.44 -10.45 -5.88
CA LEU A 518 -13.18 -11.15 -6.04
C LEU A 518 -13.29 -12.62 -5.62
N GLY A 519 -12.55 -13.47 -6.31
CA GLY A 519 -12.23 -14.81 -5.88
C GLY A 519 -10.72 -14.92 -5.71
N PHE A 520 -10.27 -15.65 -4.69
CA PHE A 520 -8.85 -15.70 -4.36
C PHE A 520 -8.37 -17.07 -3.91
N ILE A 521 -7.08 -17.27 -4.10
CA ILE A 521 -6.29 -18.33 -3.50
C ILE A 521 -5.11 -17.70 -2.78
N GLU A 522 -4.83 -18.12 -1.57
CA GLU A 522 -3.69 -17.66 -0.78
C GLU A 522 -2.94 -18.83 -0.17
N GLY A 523 -1.66 -18.61 0.06
CA GLY A 523 -0.82 -19.54 0.80
C GLY A 523 0.24 -18.77 1.56
N GLY A 524 0.44 -19.12 2.81
CA GLY A 524 1.42 -18.48 3.65
C GLY A 524 1.80 -19.32 4.85
N ASN A 525 2.89 -18.98 5.48
CA ASN A 525 3.32 -19.58 6.74
C ASN A 525 4.32 -18.67 7.45
N ALA A 526 4.51 -18.92 8.74
CA ALA A 526 5.53 -18.28 9.55
C ALA A 526 6.37 -19.33 10.29
N TRP A 527 7.64 -19.00 10.52
CA TRP A 527 8.61 -19.88 11.17
C TRP A 527 9.25 -19.18 12.36
N THR A 528 9.48 -19.95 13.41
CA THR A 528 10.07 -19.49 14.67
C THR A 528 11.56 -19.23 14.58
N ASP A 529 12.20 -19.66 13.51
CA ASP A 529 13.63 -19.44 13.26
C ASP A 529 13.88 -19.30 11.77
N VAL A 530 14.73 -18.37 11.38
CA VAL A 530 15.11 -18.13 9.98
C VAL A 530 15.74 -19.39 9.35
N SER A 531 16.46 -20.19 10.13
CA SER A 531 17.06 -21.45 9.65
C SER A 531 16.03 -22.52 9.25
N LYS A 532 14.81 -22.43 9.78
CA LYS A 532 13.70 -23.34 9.47
C LYS A 532 12.83 -22.85 8.31
N PHE A 533 13.16 -21.72 7.73
CA PHE A 533 12.40 -21.14 6.62
C PHE A 533 12.35 -22.09 5.42
N ASN A 534 11.13 -22.44 4.99
CA ASN A 534 10.87 -23.25 3.81
C ASN A 534 9.66 -22.71 3.04
N PRO A 535 9.87 -21.98 1.94
CA PRO A 535 8.81 -21.32 1.20
C PRO A 535 7.80 -22.26 0.53
N PHE A 536 8.05 -23.57 0.55
CA PHE A 536 7.14 -24.59 0.00
C PHE A 536 6.19 -25.19 1.05
N GLN A 537 6.40 -24.91 2.34
CA GLN A 537 5.52 -25.34 3.42
C GLN A 537 4.43 -24.31 3.68
N LEU A 538 3.53 -24.11 2.72
CA LEU A 538 2.48 -23.12 2.80
C LEU A 538 1.19 -23.69 3.42
N LYS A 539 0.54 -22.88 4.22
CA LYS A 539 -0.84 -23.06 4.70
C LYS A 539 -1.75 -22.40 3.69
N ARG A 540 -2.61 -23.19 3.04
CA ARG A 540 -3.38 -22.78 1.86
C ARG A 540 -4.79 -22.41 2.22
N SER A 541 -5.34 -21.45 1.52
CA SER A 541 -6.75 -21.08 1.60
C SER A 541 -7.29 -20.64 0.25
N ALA A 542 -8.61 -20.69 0.11
CA ALA A 542 -9.32 -20.12 -1.02
C ALA A 542 -10.62 -19.51 -0.54
N GLY A 543 -11.12 -18.52 -1.27
CA GLY A 543 -12.31 -17.82 -0.86
C GLY A 543 -12.84 -16.86 -1.90
N VAL A 544 -13.93 -16.20 -1.51
CA VAL A 544 -14.59 -15.17 -2.30
C VAL A 544 -14.88 -13.96 -1.42
N GLY A 545 -14.97 -12.80 -2.05
CA GLY A 545 -15.25 -11.58 -1.31
C GLY A 545 -15.82 -10.46 -2.17
N VAL A 546 -16.24 -9.41 -1.51
CA VAL A 546 -16.74 -8.18 -2.12
C VAL A 546 -16.02 -7.00 -1.49
N ARG A 547 -15.69 -6.01 -2.30
CA ARG A 547 -15.14 -4.73 -1.90
C ARG A 547 -16.07 -3.61 -2.31
N ILE A 548 -16.26 -2.67 -1.42
CA ILE A 548 -17.05 -1.46 -1.62
C ILE A 548 -16.19 -0.28 -1.19
N PHE A 549 -15.90 0.61 -2.11
CA PHE A 549 -15.24 1.86 -1.79
C PHE A 549 -16.25 3.00 -1.73
N LEU A 550 -16.27 3.72 -0.61
CA LEU A 550 -17.04 4.93 -0.38
C LEU A 550 -16.08 6.07 -0.01
N PRO A 551 -16.10 7.22 -0.69
CA PRO A 551 -15.13 8.30 -0.49
C PRO A 551 -14.99 8.80 0.94
N MET A 552 -16.08 8.78 1.73
CA MET A 552 -16.07 9.24 3.13
C MET A 552 -15.66 8.17 4.13
N ILE A 553 -15.83 6.89 3.79
CA ILE A 553 -15.61 5.76 4.71
C ILE A 553 -14.34 4.98 4.34
N GLY A 554 -13.93 5.06 3.07
CA GLY A 554 -12.83 4.25 2.55
C GLY A 554 -13.28 2.89 1.99
N MET A 555 -12.37 1.94 1.94
CA MET A 555 -12.62 0.58 1.45
C MET A 555 -13.28 -0.25 2.54
N MET A 556 -14.39 -0.90 2.20
CA MET A 556 -15.03 -1.93 3.02
C MET A 556 -14.95 -3.27 2.32
N GLY A 557 -14.83 -4.34 3.08
CA GLY A 557 -14.75 -5.68 2.51
C GLY A 557 -15.36 -6.74 3.43
N ILE A 558 -15.93 -7.74 2.79
CA ILE A 558 -16.36 -8.98 3.42
C ILE A 558 -15.81 -10.13 2.59
N ASP A 559 -15.06 -11.02 3.26
CA ASP A 559 -14.50 -12.21 2.65
C ASP A 559 -15.00 -13.45 3.40
N TRP A 560 -15.39 -14.45 2.64
CA TRP A 560 -15.49 -15.81 3.13
C TRP A 560 -14.33 -16.62 2.59
N ALA A 561 -13.62 -17.32 3.48
CA ALA A 561 -12.45 -18.10 3.12
C ALA A 561 -12.44 -19.44 3.82
N TYR A 562 -11.89 -20.45 3.17
CA TYR A 562 -11.70 -21.78 3.72
C TYR A 562 -10.20 -22.10 3.80
N GLY A 563 -9.70 -22.34 5.02
CA GLY A 563 -8.33 -22.78 5.28
C GLY A 563 -8.22 -24.31 5.20
N PHE A 564 -7.41 -24.79 4.28
CA PHE A 564 -7.30 -26.23 3.98
C PHE A 564 -6.36 -26.98 4.93
N ASP A 565 -5.45 -26.27 5.58
CA ASP A 565 -4.38 -26.90 6.33
C ASP A 565 -4.58 -26.71 7.85
N LYS A 566 -3.87 -27.54 8.62
CA LYS A 566 -3.88 -27.43 10.08
C LYS A 566 -3.16 -26.17 10.53
N ILE A 567 -3.68 -25.54 11.57
CA ILE A 567 -3.03 -24.42 12.23
C ILE A 567 -1.73 -24.89 12.92
N ASN A 568 -0.76 -23.98 13.03
CA ASN A 568 0.52 -24.31 13.64
C ASN A 568 0.35 -24.66 15.13
N GLY A 569 1.03 -25.73 15.57
CA GLY A 569 0.95 -26.20 16.96
C GLY A 569 -0.35 -26.93 17.34
N SER A 570 -1.24 -27.23 16.38
CA SER A 570 -2.51 -27.90 16.62
C SER A 570 -2.79 -29.00 15.60
N SER A 571 -3.60 -29.97 15.99
CA SER A 571 -4.15 -30.97 15.08
C SER A 571 -5.41 -30.49 14.34
N ARG A 572 -5.95 -29.30 14.71
CA ARG A 572 -7.18 -28.74 14.16
C ARG A 572 -6.91 -28.10 12.79
N TYR A 573 -7.80 -28.34 11.84
CA TYR A 573 -7.86 -27.61 10.57
C TYR A 573 -8.48 -26.23 10.78
N SER A 574 -8.08 -25.25 9.98
CA SER A 574 -8.64 -23.90 10.09
C SER A 574 -10.11 -23.85 9.70
N GLY A 575 -10.47 -24.44 8.55
CA GLY A 575 -11.86 -24.52 8.08
C GLY A 575 -12.41 -23.18 7.59
N SER A 576 -13.72 -22.98 7.80
CA SER A 576 -14.46 -21.81 7.31
C SER A 576 -14.27 -20.60 8.22
N GLN A 577 -13.89 -19.47 7.62
CA GLN A 577 -13.67 -18.20 8.30
C GLN A 577 -14.34 -17.05 7.54
N PHE A 578 -14.89 -16.10 8.29
CA PHE A 578 -15.37 -14.83 7.75
C PHE A 578 -14.44 -13.70 8.20
N HIS A 579 -14.10 -12.83 7.26
CA HIS A 579 -13.26 -11.66 7.52
C HIS A 579 -14.02 -10.41 7.10
N PHE A 580 -14.08 -9.44 7.98
CA PHE A 580 -14.73 -8.17 7.75
C PHE A 580 -13.71 -7.04 7.88
N ILE A 581 -13.69 -6.10 6.92
CA ILE A 581 -12.70 -5.04 6.85
C ILE A 581 -13.41 -3.71 6.67
N LEU A 582 -12.91 -2.71 7.38
CA LEU A 582 -13.31 -1.32 7.25
C LEU A 582 -12.06 -0.45 7.16
N GLY A 583 -11.95 0.33 6.07
CA GLY A 583 -10.88 1.30 5.88
C GLY A 583 -9.52 0.74 5.50
N GLN A 584 -9.36 -0.58 5.36
CA GLN A 584 -8.10 -1.23 5.03
C GLN A 584 -8.30 -2.30 3.94
N GLU A 585 -7.39 -2.38 2.98
CA GLU A 585 -7.34 -3.47 2.00
C GLU A 585 -6.37 -4.56 2.46
N PHE A 586 -6.73 -5.82 2.24
CA PHE A 586 -5.86 -6.98 2.51
C PHE A 586 -4.56 -6.94 1.74
#